data_0b2324a7c4486424294f4a9fe2681677
#
_entry.id   0b2324a7c4486424294f4a9fe2681677
#
_cell.length_a   1.000
_cell.length_b   1.000
_cell.length_c   1.000
_cell.angle_alpha   90.00
_cell.angle_beta   90.00
_cell.angle_gamma   90.00
#
_symmetry.space_group_name_H-M   'P 1'
#
loop_
_entity.id
_entity.type
_entity.pdbx_description
1 polymer ?
#
loop_
_entity_poly.entity_id
_entity_poly.type
_entity_poly.pdbx_seq_one_letter_code
_entity_poly.pdbx_strand_id
1 'polypeptide(L)'
;VNVVLSGEELPAGLSIRSDVSLDSHSGRFATMAVSPSGLGWLLQQGAVEWVEPRPVYEIFNSVGIEVMHVDDAWNSTNMANIDSSWSGLDGTGIIVTVADTGLDNGVNNTNMHPDFRDHITGILSFPPPASVCSHYSLSPCGDDAEDLHGHGTHVAGSVLGDGTHSNGAIIGAAPEAHLLVHSIATTYNGEEKLLGIPNDLDDMFALAWANGSRVHTNSWGSAVNGYYTSSSMQADASARTHDEMVILFAAANEGVDTNKNGEIDLDSMGSPATAKNVLTVGASENNRG
;
A
#
# COMPACT_ATOMS: atom_id res chain seq x y z
N VAL A 1 21.27 17.85 -5.24
CA VAL A 1 21.24 17.75 -3.78
C VAL A 1 19.91 18.25 -3.23
N ASN A 2 19.48 17.69 -2.11
CA ASN A 2 18.44 18.28 -1.27
C ASN A 2 19.11 19.14 -0.21
N VAL A 3 18.47 20.28 0.11
CA VAL A 3 18.95 21.28 1.05
C VAL A 3 17.87 21.57 2.07
N VAL A 4 18.20 21.50 3.34
CA VAL A 4 17.34 21.98 4.44
C VAL A 4 17.88 23.33 4.91
N LEU A 5 17.00 24.32 4.93
CA LEU A 5 17.33 25.68 5.34
C LEU A 5 17.01 25.88 6.84
N SER A 6 17.75 26.74 7.50
CA SER A 6 17.47 27.14 8.89
C SER A 6 16.19 27.99 9.03
N GLY A 7 15.69 28.54 7.93
CA GLY A 7 14.45 29.29 7.77
C GLY A 7 13.84 29.03 6.40
N GLU A 8 12.95 29.90 5.94
CA GLU A 8 12.31 29.77 4.63
C GLU A 8 13.03 30.58 3.53
N GLU A 9 14.11 31.26 3.87
CA GLU A 9 14.85 32.09 2.92
C GLU A 9 16.01 31.34 2.28
N LEU A 10 16.12 31.47 0.97
CA LEU A 10 17.24 30.91 0.20
C LEU A 10 18.55 31.68 0.54
N PRO A 11 19.72 31.00 0.42
CA PRO A 11 21.00 31.67 0.68
C PRO A 11 21.22 32.91 -0.16
N ALA A 12 21.68 33.98 0.48
CA ALA A 12 21.99 35.21 -0.23
C ALA A 12 23.08 34.97 -1.28
N GLY A 13 22.87 35.53 -2.48
CA GLY A 13 23.80 35.38 -3.59
C GLY A 13 23.59 34.10 -4.45
N LEU A 14 22.61 33.27 -4.14
CA LEU A 14 22.27 32.09 -4.96
C LEU A 14 22.01 32.48 -6.45
N SER A 15 21.26 33.56 -6.66
CA SER A 15 20.83 34.02 -8.00
C SER A 15 21.95 34.48 -8.93
N ILE A 16 23.13 34.73 -8.40
CA ILE A 16 24.29 35.21 -9.21
C ILE A 16 25.33 34.13 -9.45
N ARG A 17 25.07 32.90 -9.00
CA ARG A 17 25.98 31.79 -9.18
C ARG A 17 25.62 30.97 -10.41
N SER A 18 26.62 30.55 -11.14
CA SER A 18 26.47 29.65 -12.29
C SER A 18 26.72 28.18 -11.95
N ASP A 19 27.26 27.92 -10.77
CA ASP A 19 27.65 26.57 -10.28
C ASP A 19 26.67 25.99 -9.25
N VAL A 20 25.58 26.72 -8.98
CA VAL A 20 24.41 26.28 -8.19
C VAL A 20 23.15 26.74 -8.89
N SER A 21 22.25 25.83 -9.18
CA SER A 21 20.92 26.17 -9.74
C SER A 21 19.82 25.63 -8.83
N LEU A 22 18.79 26.42 -8.59
CA LEU A 22 17.60 26.02 -7.86
C LEU A 22 16.66 25.27 -8.76
N ASP A 23 16.30 24.03 -8.39
CA ASP A 23 15.31 23.22 -9.10
C ASP A 23 13.91 23.41 -8.49
N SER A 24 13.83 23.40 -7.16
CA SER A 24 12.57 23.63 -6.43
C SER A 24 12.83 24.19 -5.03
N HIS A 25 11.81 24.89 -4.47
CA HIS A 25 11.85 25.43 -3.12
C HIS A 25 10.45 25.47 -2.51
N SER A 26 10.30 24.95 -1.29
CA SER A 26 9.06 24.99 -0.52
C SER A 26 9.37 25.05 0.97
N GLY A 27 9.01 26.13 1.61
CA GLY A 27 9.31 26.38 3.03
C GLY A 27 10.82 26.25 3.31
N ARG A 28 11.19 25.33 4.19
CA ARG A 28 12.60 25.07 4.54
C ARG A 28 13.33 24.10 3.59
N PHE A 29 12.66 23.55 2.59
CA PHE A 29 13.21 22.53 1.73
C PHE A 29 13.48 23.06 0.33
N ALA A 30 14.68 22.84 -0.17
CA ALA A 30 15.06 23.19 -1.53
C ALA A 30 15.78 22.03 -2.21
N THR A 31 15.60 21.90 -3.52
CA THR A 31 16.37 20.99 -4.35
C THR A 31 17.24 21.82 -5.29
N MET A 32 18.51 21.48 -5.39
CA MET A 32 19.49 22.24 -6.16
C MET A 32 20.40 21.32 -6.96
N ALA A 33 20.72 21.73 -8.20
CA ALA A 33 21.84 21.15 -8.93
C ALA A 33 23.11 21.94 -8.58
N VAL A 34 24.18 21.25 -8.22
CA VAL A 34 25.41 21.86 -7.72
C VAL A 34 26.64 21.21 -8.35
N SER A 35 27.63 22.02 -8.69
CA SER A 35 28.97 21.54 -8.97
C SER A 35 29.74 21.29 -7.64
N PRO A 36 30.92 20.65 -7.65
CA PRO A 36 31.74 20.51 -6.44
C PRO A 36 32.07 21.84 -5.77
N SER A 37 32.32 22.93 -6.53
CA SER A 37 32.55 24.26 -6.00
C SER A 37 31.27 24.89 -5.44
N GLY A 38 30.13 24.65 -6.09
CA GLY A 38 28.82 25.09 -5.62
C GLY A 38 28.42 24.43 -4.33
N LEU A 39 28.69 23.14 -4.16
CA LEU A 39 28.48 22.40 -2.90
C LEU A 39 29.35 23.01 -1.78
N GLY A 40 30.65 23.26 -2.06
CA GLY A 40 31.54 23.88 -1.10
C GLY A 40 31.08 25.27 -0.65
N TRP A 41 30.48 26.05 -1.54
CA TRP A 41 29.88 27.34 -1.19
C TRP A 41 28.58 27.15 -0.37
N LEU A 42 27.70 26.24 -0.75
CA LEU A 42 26.44 25.96 -0.06
C LEU A 42 26.66 25.61 1.41
N LEU A 43 27.65 24.75 1.69
CA LEU A 43 28.03 24.32 3.05
C LEU A 43 28.58 25.44 3.95
N GLN A 44 28.91 26.61 3.37
CA GLN A 44 29.37 27.78 4.12
C GLN A 44 28.25 28.80 4.38
N GLN A 45 27.05 28.55 3.88
CA GLN A 45 25.94 29.50 4.05
C GLN A 45 25.26 29.29 5.39
N GLY A 46 25.14 30.35 6.21
CA GLY A 46 24.45 30.27 7.49
C GLY A 46 22.94 29.96 7.41
N ALA A 47 22.35 30.14 6.23
CA ALA A 47 20.97 29.74 5.96
C ALA A 47 20.79 28.25 5.65
N VAL A 48 21.88 27.49 5.49
CA VAL A 48 21.86 26.07 5.17
C VAL A 48 22.12 25.27 6.45
N GLU A 49 21.18 24.42 6.81
CA GLU A 49 21.26 23.53 7.97
C GLU A 49 21.76 22.14 7.59
N TRP A 50 21.32 21.63 6.43
CA TRP A 50 21.65 20.30 5.96
C TRP A 50 21.72 20.24 4.44
N VAL A 51 22.62 19.42 3.90
CA VAL A 51 22.73 19.11 2.47
C VAL A 51 22.96 17.61 2.33
N GLU A 52 22.17 16.97 1.50
CA GLU A 52 22.30 15.55 1.19
C GLU A 52 22.20 15.29 -0.33
N PRO A 53 22.74 14.18 -0.83
CA PRO A 53 22.44 13.74 -2.18
C PRO A 53 20.94 13.62 -2.38
N ARG A 54 20.43 14.03 -3.54
CA ARG A 54 19.05 13.77 -3.88
C ARG A 54 18.85 12.26 -3.98
N PRO A 55 17.92 11.67 -3.20
CA PRO A 55 17.64 10.25 -3.31
C PRO A 55 17.09 9.94 -4.70
N VAL A 56 17.55 8.84 -5.28
CA VAL A 56 16.90 8.22 -6.43
C VAL A 56 15.85 7.30 -5.84
N TYR A 57 14.58 7.61 -6.08
CA TYR A 57 13.48 6.77 -5.62
C TYR A 57 13.31 5.63 -6.64
N GLU A 58 13.42 4.41 -6.16
CA GLU A 58 13.16 3.19 -6.93
C GLU A 58 11.91 2.51 -6.37
N ILE A 59 11.18 1.79 -7.24
CA ILE A 59 10.03 0.99 -6.83
C ILE A 59 10.58 -0.34 -6.32
N PHE A 60 10.39 -0.63 -5.03
CA PHE A 60 11.02 -1.76 -4.34
C PHE A 60 10.22 -3.09 -4.39
N ASN A 61 9.13 -3.20 -5.13
CA ASN A 61 8.33 -4.43 -5.16
C ASN A 61 9.11 -5.63 -5.70
N SER A 62 9.96 -5.45 -6.72
CA SER A 62 10.81 -6.51 -7.24
C SER A 62 11.82 -7.02 -6.19
N VAL A 63 12.35 -6.11 -5.37
CA VAL A 63 13.24 -6.46 -4.28
C VAL A 63 12.49 -7.14 -3.13
N GLY A 64 11.23 -6.73 -2.85
CA GLY A 64 10.39 -7.33 -1.83
C GLY A 64 10.11 -8.82 -2.08
N ILE A 65 9.90 -9.21 -3.31
CA ILE A 65 9.71 -10.61 -3.72
C ILE A 65 10.95 -11.45 -3.38
N GLU A 66 12.14 -10.96 -3.69
CA GLU A 66 13.40 -11.64 -3.37
C GLU A 66 13.67 -11.69 -1.86
N VAL A 67 13.45 -10.59 -1.14
CA VAL A 67 13.67 -10.51 0.32
C VAL A 67 12.76 -11.46 1.09
N MET A 68 11.53 -11.64 0.61
CA MET A 68 10.55 -12.56 1.21
C MET A 68 10.67 -14.00 0.68
N HIS A 69 11.58 -14.28 -0.26
CA HIS A 69 11.74 -15.57 -0.92
C HIS A 69 10.45 -16.07 -1.62
N VAL A 70 9.65 -15.18 -2.13
CA VAL A 70 8.41 -15.54 -2.85
C VAL A 70 8.74 -16.18 -4.19
N ASP A 71 9.78 -15.73 -4.86
CA ASP A 71 10.33 -16.31 -6.08
C ASP A 71 10.78 -17.78 -5.90
N ASP A 72 11.23 -18.17 -4.72
CA ASP A 72 11.52 -19.55 -4.36
C ASP A 72 10.25 -20.42 -4.38
N ALA A 73 9.10 -19.85 -4.00
CA ALA A 73 7.81 -20.57 -4.04
C ALA A 73 7.30 -20.80 -5.46
N TRP A 74 7.65 -19.94 -6.43
CA TRP A 74 7.28 -20.11 -7.84
C TRP A 74 8.04 -21.25 -8.54
N ASN A 75 9.17 -21.68 -7.97
CA ASN A 75 10.06 -22.65 -8.59
C ASN A 75 10.02 -24.01 -7.90
N SER A 76 9.51 -25.03 -8.62
CA SER A 76 9.42 -26.41 -8.12
C SER A 76 10.77 -27.03 -7.73
N THR A 77 11.89 -26.54 -8.25
CA THR A 77 13.22 -27.05 -7.93
C THR A 77 13.71 -26.69 -6.55
N ASN A 78 13.28 -25.55 -6.01
CA ASN A 78 13.68 -25.06 -4.70
C ASN A 78 12.94 -25.76 -3.55
N MET A 79 11.76 -26.35 -3.83
CA MET A 79 10.91 -27.04 -2.86
C MET A 79 10.82 -28.56 -3.14
N ALA A 80 11.78 -29.12 -3.81
CA ALA A 80 11.80 -30.54 -4.28
C ALA A 80 11.63 -31.61 -3.18
N ASN A 81 11.59 -31.23 -1.91
CA ASN A 81 11.37 -32.15 -0.79
C ASN A 81 9.89 -32.29 -0.40
N ILE A 82 8.96 -31.55 -1.04
CA ILE A 82 7.54 -31.57 -0.68
C ILE A 82 6.78 -32.62 -1.49
N ASP A 83 6.87 -32.61 -2.80
CA ASP A 83 6.28 -33.59 -3.71
C ASP A 83 6.93 -33.46 -5.09
N SER A 84 7.23 -34.58 -5.73
CA SER A 84 7.82 -34.62 -7.09
C SER A 84 6.82 -34.20 -8.19
N SER A 85 5.55 -34.07 -7.89
CA SER A 85 4.51 -33.59 -8.80
C SER A 85 4.25 -32.08 -8.70
N TRP A 86 4.89 -31.40 -7.74
CA TRP A 86 4.66 -29.98 -7.50
C TRP A 86 5.36 -29.09 -8.55
N SER A 87 4.61 -28.16 -9.14
CA SER A 87 5.06 -27.31 -10.24
C SER A 87 5.38 -25.86 -9.83
N GLY A 88 5.29 -25.53 -8.54
CA GLY A 88 5.40 -24.18 -8.00
C GLY A 88 4.05 -23.63 -7.55
N LEU A 89 4.08 -22.56 -6.74
CA LEU A 89 2.91 -21.84 -6.25
C LEU A 89 2.96 -20.41 -6.76
N ASP A 90 2.15 -20.10 -7.76
CA ASP A 90 2.07 -18.80 -8.42
C ASP A 90 0.70 -18.12 -8.24
N GLY A 91 -0.20 -18.78 -7.51
CA GLY A 91 -1.57 -18.32 -7.30
C GLY A 91 -2.60 -18.92 -8.24
N THR A 92 -2.19 -19.79 -9.17
CA THR A 92 -3.13 -20.48 -10.10
C THR A 92 -4.32 -21.07 -9.36
N GLY A 93 -5.54 -20.70 -9.80
CA GLY A 93 -6.80 -21.22 -9.26
C GLY A 93 -7.24 -20.57 -7.94
N ILE A 94 -6.52 -19.59 -7.43
CA ILE A 94 -6.86 -18.84 -6.22
C ILE A 94 -7.50 -17.50 -6.58
N ILE A 95 -8.56 -17.13 -5.88
CA ILE A 95 -9.13 -15.78 -5.93
C ILE A 95 -8.70 -15.03 -4.67
N VAL A 96 -8.03 -13.89 -4.86
CA VAL A 96 -7.66 -12.96 -3.78
C VAL A 96 -8.58 -11.76 -3.84
N THR A 97 -9.19 -11.39 -2.72
CA THR A 97 -9.91 -10.14 -2.58
C THR A 97 -8.99 -9.07 -2.01
N VAL A 98 -8.93 -7.94 -2.69
CA VAL A 98 -8.29 -6.70 -2.21
C VAL A 98 -9.39 -5.71 -1.85
N ALA A 99 -9.53 -5.38 -0.57
CA ALA A 99 -10.44 -4.33 -0.10
C ALA A 99 -9.62 -3.08 0.17
N ASP A 100 -9.79 -2.05 -0.67
CA ASP A 100 -8.96 -0.84 -0.64
C ASP A 100 -9.65 0.33 -1.37
N THR A 101 -8.89 1.33 -1.80
CA THR A 101 -9.41 2.54 -2.45
C THR A 101 -10.07 2.30 -3.80
N GLY A 102 -9.77 1.22 -4.49
CA GLY A 102 -10.31 0.88 -5.80
C GLY A 102 -9.30 0.15 -6.66
N LEU A 103 -9.51 0.14 -7.98
CA LEU A 103 -8.59 -0.44 -8.95
C LEU A 103 -8.56 0.37 -10.24
N ASP A 104 -7.45 1.05 -10.54
CA ASP A 104 -7.18 1.75 -11.78
C ASP A 104 -8.40 2.62 -12.21
N ASN A 105 -8.99 2.38 -13.37
CA ASN A 105 -10.18 3.10 -13.85
C ASN A 105 -11.52 2.53 -13.35
N GLY A 106 -11.51 1.62 -12.40
CA GLY A 106 -12.71 1.03 -11.78
C GLY A 106 -13.51 0.07 -12.66
N VAL A 107 -13.11 -0.16 -13.88
CA VAL A 107 -13.89 -0.94 -14.86
C VAL A 107 -13.04 -1.98 -15.55
N ASN A 108 -13.46 -3.26 -15.48
CA ASN A 108 -12.78 -4.33 -16.22
C ASN A 108 -13.00 -4.18 -17.74
N ASN A 109 -12.13 -3.44 -18.38
CA ASN A 109 -12.17 -3.19 -19.81
C ASN A 109 -10.75 -3.09 -20.40
N THR A 110 -10.64 -2.80 -21.69
CA THR A 110 -9.35 -2.70 -22.41
C THR A 110 -8.46 -1.53 -21.97
N ASN A 111 -8.97 -0.59 -21.17
CA ASN A 111 -8.19 0.53 -20.62
C ASN A 111 -7.64 0.21 -19.22
N MET A 112 -8.08 -0.90 -18.61
CA MET A 112 -7.50 -1.39 -17.36
C MET A 112 -5.98 -1.60 -17.52
N HIS A 113 -5.22 -1.36 -16.47
CA HIS A 113 -3.78 -1.59 -16.45
C HIS A 113 -3.44 -3.01 -16.97
N PRO A 114 -2.47 -3.17 -17.87
CA PRO A 114 -2.17 -4.46 -18.51
C PRO A 114 -2.00 -5.62 -17.53
N ASP A 115 -1.36 -5.38 -16.39
CA ASP A 115 -1.05 -6.41 -15.38
C ASP A 115 -2.27 -6.99 -14.66
N PHE A 116 -3.49 -6.47 -14.92
CA PHE A 116 -4.72 -6.97 -14.29
C PHE A 116 -5.75 -7.52 -15.26
N ARG A 117 -5.61 -7.25 -16.59
CA ARG A 117 -6.70 -7.41 -17.58
C ARG A 117 -7.34 -8.79 -17.59
N ASP A 118 -6.55 -9.83 -17.51
CA ASP A 118 -7.03 -11.21 -17.62
C ASP A 118 -7.26 -11.88 -16.26
N HIS A 119 -7.02 -11.16 -15.17
CA HIS A 119 -7.05 -11.69 -13.81
C HIS A 119 -8.30 -11.25 -13.00
N ILE A 120 -9.09 -10.27 -13.49
CA ILE A 120 -10.20 -9.70 -12.72
C ILE A 120 -11.42 -10.61 -12.75
N THR A 121 -11.81 -11.13 -11.59
CA THR A 121 -13.06 -11.86 -11.38
C THR A 121 -14.24 -10.91 -11.17
N GLY A 122 -14.02 -9.79 -10.49
CA GLY A 122 -15.04 -8.77 -10.25
C GLY A 122 -14.47 -7.52 -9.58
N ILE A 123 -15.17 -6.42 -9.79
CA ILE A 123 -14.91 -5.13 -9.14
C ILE A 123 -16.23 -4.69 -8.51
N LEU A 124 -16.24 -4.57 -7.19
CA LEU A 124 -17.43 -4.25 -6.40
C LEU A 124 -17.16 -2.99 -5.58
N SER A 125 -18.04 -1.98 -5.72
CA SER A 125 -17.97 -0.79 -4.89
C SER A 125 -18.91 -0.94 -3.69
N PHE A 126 -18.40 -0.61 -2.51
CA PHE A 126 -19.15 -0.56 -1.26
C PHE A 126 -19.58 0.89 -1.00
N PRO A 127 -20.87 1.23 -1.15
CA PRO A 127 -21.32 2.56 -0.85
C PRO A 127 -21.24 2.83 0.66
N PRO A 128 -20.96 4.08 1.07
CA PRO A 128 -21.02 4.46 2.47
C PRO A 128 -22.39 4.11 3.10
N PRO A 129 -22.44 3.71 4.38
CA PRO A 129 -23.68 3.58 5.11
C PRO A 129 -24.52 4.85 5.05
N ALA A 130 -25.85 4.74 5.02
CA ALA A 130 -26.77 5.90 4.86
C ALA A 130 -26.55 7.00 5.92
N SER A 131 -26.14 6.62 7.14
CA SER A 131 -25.78 7.58 8.21
C SER A 131 -24.52 8.38 7.85
N VAL A 132 -23.55 7.74 7.22
CA VAL A 132 -22.29 8.36 6.76
C VAL A 132 -22.61 9.31 5.58
N CYS A 133 -23.41 8.87 4.62
CA CYS A 133 -23.83 9.75 3.52
C CYS A 133 -24.55 11.01 4.02
N SER A 134 -25.42 10.87 5.00
CA SER A 134 -26.11 12.00 5.63
C SER A 134 -25.16 12.93 6.38
N HIS A 135 -24.20 12.37 7.11
CA HIS A 135 -23.22 13.13 7.88
C HIS A 135 -22.30 13.96 6.99
N TYR A 136 -21.81 13.37 5.90
CA TYR A 136 -20.91 14.01 4.95
C TYR A 136 -21.63 14.73 3.81
N SER A 137 -22.97 14.68 3.78
CA SER A 137 -23.81 15.26 2.70
C SER A 137 -23.42 14.78 1.31
N LEU A 138 -23.11 13.47 1.19
CA LEU A 138 -22.71 12.86 -0.08
C LEU A 138 -23.88 12.77 -1.06
N SER A 139 -23.67 13.20 -2.31
CA SER A 139 -24.65 13.08 -3.39
C SER A 139 -23.92 13.00 -4.75
N PRO A 140 -23.92 11.83 -5.43
CA PRO A 140 -24.54 10.56 -4.99
C PRO A 140 -23.90 10.00 -3.71
N CYS A 141 -24.63 9.11 -3.03
CA CYS A 141 -24.11 8.37 -1.90
C CYS A 141 -23.47 7.09 -2.41
N GLY A 142 -22.20 7.11 -2.58
CA GLY A 142 -21.37 6.05 -3.16
C GLY A 142 -20.54 6.58 -4.31
N ASP A 143 -19.57 5.81 -4.67
CA ASP A 143 -18.66 6.09 -5.77
C ASP A 143 -18.58 4.85 -6.68
N ASP A 144 -17.96 5.00 -7.84
CA ASP A 144 -17.51 3.85 -8.61
C ASP A 144 -16.25 3.26 -7.95
N ALA A 145 -15.60 2.32 -8.60
CA ALA A 145 -14.41 1.68 -8.08
C ALA A 145 -13.12 2.23 -8.72
N GLU A 146 -13.17 3.40 -9.37
CA GLU A 146 -11.99 4.11 -9.86
C GLU A 146 -11.09 4.46 -8.69
N ASP A 147 -9.81 4.18 -8.80
CA ASP A 147 -8.82 4.43 -7.76
C ASP A 147 -8.10 5.75 -8.00
N LEU A 148 -8.70 6.86 -7.60
CA LEU A 148 -8.10 8.20 -7.71
C LEU A 148 -6.94 8.40 -6.72
N HIS A 149 -6.88 7.59 -5.66
CA HIS A 149 -5.80 7.62 -4.67
C HIS A 149 -4.55 6.86 -5.16
N GLY A 150 -4.74 5.77 -5.90
CA GLY A 150 -3.70 4.89 -6.39
C GLY A 150 -3.23 3.82 -5.39
N HIS A 151 -3.68 3.86 -4.14
CA HIS A 151 -3.24 2.91 -3.10
C HIS A 151 -3.75 1.50 -3.36
N GLY A 152 -5.04 1.33 -3.65
CA GLY A 152 -5.65 0.03 -3.93
C GLY A 152 -5.05 -0.64 -5.17
N THR A 153 -4.80 0.14 -6.22
CA THR A 153 -4.12 -0.33 -7.44
C THR A 153 -2.71 -0.82 -7.13
N HIS A 154 -1.97 -0.08 -6.31
CA HIS A 154 -0.62 -0.47 -5.90
C HIS A 154 -0.64 -1.75 -5.05
N VAL A 155 -1.56 -1.85 -4.10
CA VAL A 155 -1.75 -3.07 -3.28
C VAL A 155 -2.09 -4.27 -4.16
N ALA A 156 -3.04 -4.12 -5.09
CA ALA A 156 -3.40 -5.18 -6.03
C ALA A 156 -2.19 -5.62 -6.89
N GLY A 157 -1.39 -4.66 -7.37
CA GLY A 157 -0.16 -4.95 -8.10
C GLY A 157 0.85 -5.74 -7.29
N SER A 158 1.02 -5.41 -6.01
CA SER A 158 1.90 -6.16 -5.09
C SER A 158 1.39 -7.58 -4.84
N VAL A 159 0.08 -7.80 -4.86
CA VAL A 159 -0.53 -9.13 -4.67
C VAL A 159 -0.35 -9.98 -5.92
N LEU A 160 -0.73 -9.49 -7.11
CA LEU A 160 -0.88 -10.35 -8.29
C LEU A 160 -0.58 -9.67 -9.64
N GLY A 161 0.05 -8.50 -9.69
CA GLY A 161 0.45 -7.92 -10.98
C GLY A 161 1.29 -8.93 -11.78
N ASP A 162 0.87 -9.25 -13.02
CA ASP A 162 1.51 -10.31 -13.82
C ASP A 162 2.81 -9.85 -14.51
N GLY A 163 3.14 -8.56 -14.40
CA GLY A 163 4.34 -7.97 -14.99
C GLY A 163 4.26 -7.70 -16.50
N THR A 164 3.09 -7.83 -17.10
CA THR A 164 2.90 -7.59 -18.55
C THR A 164 3.40 -6.20 -18.95
N HIS A 165 3.11 -5.16 -18.16
CA HIS A 165 3.54 -3.80 -18.45
C HIS A 165 5.06 -3.60 -18.38
N SER A 166 5.71 -4.31 -17.46
CA SER A 166 7.15 -4.22 -17.21
C SER A 166 7.98 -5.26 -17.97
N ASN A 167 7.36 -6.06 -18.85
CA ASN A 167 7.98 -7.22 -19.51
C ASN A 167 8.59 -8.22 -18.51
N GLY A 168 7.90 -8.45 -17.39
CA GLY A 168 8.30 -9.38 -16.35
C GLY A 168 9.33 -8.85 -15.34
N ALA A 169 9.67 -7.55 -15.39
CA ALA A 169 10.62 -6.96 -14.44
C ALA A 169 10.03 -6.67 -13.07
N ILE A 170 8.72 -6.41 -13.00
CA ILE A 170 7.99 -6.13 -11.76
C ILE A 170 6.77 -7.04 -11.75
N ILE A 171 6.72 -7.94 -10.78
CA ILE A 171 5.69 -9.00 -10.69
C ILE A 171 5.18 -9.00 -9.23
N GLY A 172 3.89 -9.27 -9.04
CA GLY A 172 3.27 -9.46 -7.72
C GLY A 172 3.60 -10.83 -7.12
N ALA A 173 3.19 -11.03 -5.87
CA ALA A 173 3.51 -12.28 -5.15
C ALA A 173 2.81 -13.52 -5.71
N ALA A 174 1.64 -13.37 -6.32
CA ALA A 174 0.81 -14.45 -6.86
C ALA A 174 0.30 -14.10 -8.27
N PRO A 175 1.19 -14.04 -9.29
CA PRO A 175 0.87 -13.46 -10.60
C PRO A 175 -0.20 -14.22 -11.40
N GLU A 176 -0.45 -15.49 -11.09
CA GLU A 176 -1.48 -16.31 -11.73
C GLU A 176 -2.79 -16.37 -10.92
N ALA A 177 -2.89 -15.63 -9.81
CA ALA A 177 -4.13 -15.52 -9.04
C ALA A 177 -5.17 -14.65 -9.75
N HIS A 178 -6.44 -14.83 -9.40
CA HIS A 178 -7.52 -13.95 -9.83
C HIS A 178 -7.85 -12.91 -8.77
N LEU A 179 -8.26 -11.73 -9.21
CA LEU A 179 -8.54 -10.57 -8.38
C LEU A 179 -10.04 -10.32 -8.24
N LEU A 180 -10.51 -10.24 -7.01
CA LEU A 180 -11.78 -9.61 -6.65
C LEU A 180 -11.49 -8.30 -5.93
N VAL A 181 -12.03 -7.20 -6.41
CA VAL A 181 -11.83 -5.89 -5.79
C VAL A 181 -13.07 -5.49 -5.00
N HIS A 182 -12.84 -5.08 -3.76
CA HIS A 182 -13.81 -4.38 -2.92
C HIS A 182 -13.34 -2.93 -2.76
N SER A 183 -13.88 -2.01 -3.58
CA SER A 183 -13.63 -0.58 -3.40
C SER A 183 -14.45 -0.07 -2.22
N ILE A 184 -13.77 0.41 -1.18
CA ILE A 184 -14.36 0.94 0.05
C ILE A 184 -14.10 2.44 0.21
N ALA A 185 -13.56 3.09 -0.82
CA ALA A 185 -13.37 4.53 -0.83
C ALA A 185 -14.59 5.26 -1.40
N THR A 186 -14.64 6.54 -1.14
CA THR A 186 -15.63 7.48 -1.68
C THR A 186 -15.00 8.85 -1.72
N THR A 187 -15.18 9.56 -2.82
CA THR A 187 -14.67 10.93 -2.98
C THR A 187 -15.45 11.91 -2.10
N TYR A 188 -14.74 12.61 -1.23
CA TYR A 188 -15.27 13.66 -0.38
C TYR A 188 -14.38 14.89 -0.41
N ASN A 189 -14.91 16.04 -0.85
CA ASN A 189 -14.18 17.29 -1.02
C ASN A 189 -12.93 17.17 -1.92
N GLY A 190 -12.98 16.31 -2.93
CA GLY A 190 -11.87 16.09 -3.86
C GLY A 190 -10.77 15.16 -3.34
N GLU A 191 -10.98 14.50 -2.22
CA GLU A 191 -10.09 13.49 -1.65
C GLU A 191 -10.84 12.17 -1.48
N GLU A 192 -10.19 11.06 -1.73
CA GLU A 192 -10.74 9.74 -1.41
C GLU A 192 -10.60 9.44 0.07
N LYS A 193 -11.68 8.92 0.64
CA LYS A 193 -11.77 8.51 2.03
C LYS A 193 -12.45 7.15 2.12
N LEU A 194 -12.01 6.31 3.05
CA LEU A 194 -12.56 4.96 3.26
C LEU A 194 -13.92 5.04 3.99
N LEU A 195 -14.92 5.60 3.33
CA LEU A 195 -16.27 5.79 3.88
C LEU A 195 -17.20 4.61 3.56
N GLY A 196 -16.81 3.71 2.64
CA GLY A 196 -17.57 2.54 2.24
C GLY A 196 -17.35 1.30 3.12
N ILE A 197 -16.58 1.41 4.22
CA ILE A 197 -16.44 0.29 5.16
C ILE A 197 -17.80 -0.02 5.77
N PRO A 198 -18.33 -1.26 5.63
CA PRO A 198 -19.65 -1.59 6.15
C PRO A 198 -19.67 -1.57 7.69
N ASN A 199 -20.86 -1.36 8.26
CA ASN A 199 -21.04 -1.38 9.72
C ASN A 199 -20.79 -2.77 10.33
N ASP A 200 -21.05 -3.82 9.55
CA ASP A 200 -20.65 -5.18 9.85
C ASP A 200 -19.62 -5.63 8.81
N LEU A 201 -18.42 -5.93 9.25
CA LEU A 201 -17.35 -6.36 8.35
C LEU A 201 -17.64 -7.70 7.68
N ASP A 202 -18.55 -8.50 8.25
CA ASP A 202 -18.97 -9.77 7.64
C ASP A 202 -19.66 -9.56 6.29
N ASP A 203 -20.34 -8.45 6.08
CA ASP A 203 -20.95 -8.12 4.78
C ASP A 203 -19.93 -8.17 3.64
N MET A 204 -18.70 -7.75 3.92
CA MET A 204 -17.61 -7.73 2.96
C MET A 204 -16.94 -9.10 2.83
N PHE A 205 -16.67 -9.79 3.94
CA PHE A 205 -16.03 -11.10 3.93
C PHE A 205 -16.93 -12.20 3.39
N ALA A 206 -18.21 -12.21 3.77
CA ALA A 206 -19.20 -13.14 3.24
C ALA A 206 -19.39 -13.00 1.73
N LEU A 207 -19.38 -11.74 1.23
CA LEU A 207 -19.47 -11.47 -0.20
C LEU A 207 -18.24 -11.99 -0.95
N ALA A 208 -17.04 -11.78 -0.42
CA ALA A 208 -15.81 -12.32 -0.96
C ALA A 208 -15.85 -13.86 -0.99
N TRP A 209 -16.21 -14.48 0.13
CA TRP A 209 -16.32 -15.93 0.26
C TRP A 209 -17.33 -16.54 -0.73
N ALA A 210 -18.50 -15.89 -0.88
CA ALA A 210 -19.55 -16.31 -1.83
C ALA A 210 -19.09 -16.20 -3.29
N ASN A 211 -18.17 -15.28 -3.61
CA ASN A 211 -17.54 -15.15 -4.92
C ASN A 211 -16.32 -16.06 -5.12
N GLY A 212 -16.08 -17.00 -4.21
CA GLY A 212 -15.01 -17.99 -4.32
C GLY A 212 -13.65 -17.53 -3.79
N SER A 213 -13.54 -16.31 -3.26
CA SER A 213 -12.30 -15.87 -2.64
C SER A 213 -11.98 -16.67 -1.38
N ARG A 214 -10.68 -16.96 -1.18
CA ARG A 214 -10.17 -17.64 0.01
C ARG A 214 -9.03 -16.90 0.67
N VAL A 215 -8.65 -15.77 0.10
CA VAL A 215 -7.68 -14.83 0.66
C VAL A 215 -8.28 -13.43 0.58
N HIS A 216 -8.38 -12.73 1.70
CA HIS A 216 -8.92 -11.38 1.77
C HIS A 216 -7.92 -10.45 2.44
N THR A 217 -7.37 -9.50 1.70
CA THR A 217 -6.34 -8.58 2.21
C THR A 217 -6.90 -7.17 2.38
N ASN A 218 -6.48 -6.54 3.49
CA ASN A 218 -6.97 -5.26 3.98
C ASN A 218 -5.78 -4.40 4.40
N SER A 219 -5.41 -3.45 3.56
CA SER A 219 -4.31 -2.51 3.84
C SER A 219 -4.82 -1.20 4.45
N TRP A 220 -5.75 -1.31 5.39
CA TRP A 220 -6.39 -0.20 6.08
C TRP A 220 -6.66 -0.55 7.55
N GLY A 221 -6.91 0.46 8.34
CA GLY A 221 -7.22 0.32 9.76
C GLY A 221 -7.34 1.67 10.45
N SER A 222 -7.49 1.64 11.75
CA SER A 222 -7.56 2.83 12.61
C SER A 222 -6.59 2.71 13.77
N ALA A 223 -5.90 3.79 14.09
CA ALA A 223 -5.05 3.88 15.27
C ALA A 223 -5.91 3.80 16.54
N VAL A 224 -5.70 2.75 17.33
CA VAL A 224 -6.50 2.47 18.54
C VAL A 224 -5.62 2.10 19.73
N ASN A 225 -4.34 2.40 19.68
CA ASN A 225 -3.37 2.09 20.74
C ASN A 225 -3.43 0.61 21.18
N GLY A 226 -3.49 -0.32 20.22
CA GLY A 226 -3.51 -1.75 20.49
C GLY A 226 -4.83 -2.31 21.05
N TYR A 227 -5.86 -1.49 21.22
CA TYR A 227 -7.14 -1.96 21.76
C TYR A 227 -7.88 -2.90 20.82
N TYR A 228 -8.42 -3.98 21.40
CA TYR A 228 -9.35 -4.88 20.74
C TYR A 228 -10.73 -4.22 20.66
N THR A 229 -11.20 -3.92 19.45
CA THR A 229 -12.44 -3.16 19.21
C THR A 229 -13.58 -4.05 18.70
N SER A 230 -14.75 -3.44 18.47
CA SER A 230 -15.88 -4.12 17.80
C SER A 230 -15.50 -4.64 16.41
N SER A 231 -14.72 -3.88 15.64
CA SER A 231 -14.26 -4.31 14.30
C SER A 231 -13.32 -5.50 14.41
N SER A 232 -12.46 -5.56 15.43
CA SER A 232 -11.61 -6.74 15.71
C SER A 232 -12.46 -7.97 16.05
N MET A 233 -13.52 -7.77 16.83
CA MET A 233 -14.47 -8.84 17.18
C MET A 233 -15.24 -9.34 15.96
N GLN A 234 -15.64 -8.44 15.05
CA GLN A 234 -16.31 -8.80 13.78
C GLN A 234 -15.36 -9.60 12.88
N ALA A 235 -14.11 -9.15 12.73
CA ALA A 235 -13.11 -9.88 11.95
C ALA A 235 -12.84 -11.29 12.51
N ASP A 236 -12.78 -11.45 13.84
CA ASP A 236 -12.66 -12.76 14.48
C ASP A 236 -13.88 -13.65 14.23
N ALA A 237 -15.08 -13.07 14.28
CA ALA A 237 -16.32 -13.81 14.01
C ALA A 237 -16.39 -14.28 12.56
N SER A 238 -16.03 -13.40 11.61
CA SER A 238 -16.00 -13.73 10.19
C SER A 238 -14.95 -14.79 9.86
N ALA A 239 -13.75 -14.68 10.42
CA ALA A 239 -12.70 -15.69 10.23
C ALA A 239 -13.11 -17.08 10.75
N ARG A 240 -13.95 -17.13 11.79
CA ARG A 240 -14.52 -18.37 12.30
C ARG A 240 -15.68 -18.90 11.44
N THR A 241 -16.49 -18.00 10.88
CA THR A 241 -17.65 -18.37 10.04
C THR A 241 -17.20 -18.85 8.67
N HIS A 242 -16.15 -18.25 8.14
CA HIS A 242 -15.55 -18.54 6.85
C HIS A 242 -14.17 -19.18 7.05
N ASP A 243 -14.13 -20.34 7.69
CA ASP A 243 -12.91 -21.01 8.18
C ASP A 243 -11.95 -21.49 7.07
N GLU A 244 -12.39 -21.49 5.82
CA GLU A 244 -11.55 -21.72 4.64
C GLU A 244 -10.93 -20.42 4.07
N MET A 245 -11.24 -19.24 4.64
CA MET A 245 -10.72 -17.97 4.17
C MET A 245 -9.66 -17.41 5.11
N VAL A 246 -8.53 -17.02 4.54
CA VAL A 246 -7.48 -16.28 5.26
C VAL A 246 -7.77 -14.79 5.15
N ILE A 247 -7.96 -14.14 6.29
CA ILE A 247 -8.16 -12.70 6.38
C ILE A 247 -6.86 -12.06 6.87
N LEU A 248 -6.32 -11.11 6.10
CA LEU A 248 -5.11 -10.38 6.43
C LEU A 248 -5.41 -8.91 6.68
N PHE A 249 -4.74 -8.34 7.67
CA PHE A 249 -4.75 -6.89 7.92
C PHE A 249 -3.33 -6.36 8.08
N ALA A 250 -3.08 -5.16 7.55
CA ALA A 250 -1.87 -4.42 7.88
C ALA A 250 -1.86 -4.07 9.38
N ALA A 251 -0.69 -4.19 10.02
CA ALA A 251 -0.52 -3.89 11.46
C ALA A 251 -0.79 -2.43 11.81
N ALA A 252 -0.76 -1.54 10.84
CA ALA A 252 -0.88 -0.09 10.86
C ALA A 252 0.50 0.62 10.74
N ASN A 253 0.49 1.96 10.81
CA ASN A 253 1.65 2.82 10.56
C ASN A 253 2.18 3.49 11.84
N GLU A 254 1.63 3.16 13.00
CA GLU A 254 1.95 3.78 14.28
C GLU A 254 3.14 3.12 15.00
N GLY A 255 3.80 2.16 14.36
CA GLY A 255 4.97 1.49 14.90
C GLY A 255 6.13 2.46 15.11
N VAL A 256 6.51 2.69 16.38
CA VAL A 256 7.62 3.56 16.79
C VAL A 256 8.50 2.85 17.78
N ASP A 257 9.77 3.19 17.81
CA ASP A 257 10.75 2.81 18.84
C ASP A 257 11.23 4.10 19.52
N THR A 258 10.44 4.60 20.45
CA THR A 258 10.68 5.90 21.13
C THR A 258 11.93 5.85 22.00
N ASN A 259 12.20 4.69 22.61
CA ASN A 259 13.31 4.50 23.52
C ASN A 259 14.61 4.02 22.83
N LYS A 260 14.54 3.73 21.52
CA LYS A 260 15.64 3.30 20.64
C LYS A 260 16.34 2.01 21.12
N ASN A 261 15.54 1.06 21.61
CA ASN A 261 16.06 -0.25 22.03
C ASN A 261 16.07 -1.30 20.89
N GLY A 262 15.58 -0.94 19.69
CA GLY A 262 15.47 -1.83 18.54
C GLY A 262 14.18 -2.65 18.50
N GLU A 263 13.26 -2.40 19.41
CA GLU A 263 11.94 -3.03 19.46
C GLU A 263 10.84 -1.98 19.29
N ILE A 264 9.80 -2.32 18.55
CA ILE A 264 8.63 -1.44 18.40
C ILE A 264 7.89 -1.36 19.74
N ASP A 265 7.57 -0.14 20.16
CA ASP A 265 6.84 0.10 21.41
C ASP A 265 5.46 -0.59 21.38
N LEU A 266 5.01 -1.04 22.53
CA LEU A 266 3.68 -1.63 22.70
C LEU A 266 2.57 -0.63 22.30
N ASP A 267 1.37 -1.17 22.05
CA ASP A 267 0.15 -0.40 21.77
C ASP A 267 0.16 0.36 20.42
N SER A 268 1.02 -0.04 19.47
CA SER A 268 1.11 0.57 18.13
C SER A 268 0.25 -0.16 17.06
N MET A 269 -0.38 -1.27 17.41
CA MET A 269 -1.22 -2.02 16.47
C MET A 269 -2.60 -1.37 16.28
N GLY A 270 -3.03 -1.24 15.02
CA GLY A 270 -4.35 -0.71 14.66
C GLY A 270 -5.47 -1.75 14.70
N SER A 271 -6.71 -1.29 14.67
CA SER A 271 -7.89 -2.15 14.50
C SER A 271 -8.35 -2.08 13.03
N PRO A 272 -8.81 -3.20 12.42
CA PRO A 272 -9.11 -4.54 12.96
C PRO A 272 -7.93 -5.48 13.18
N ALA A 273 -6.68 -5.07 12.89
CA ALA A 273 -5.50 -5.93 13.00
C ALA A 273 -5.26 -6.50 14.42
N THR A 274 -5.86 -5.91 15.47
CA THR A 274 -5.87 -6.47 16.84
C THR A 274 -6.78 -7.69 17.01
N ALA A 275 -7.48 -8.15 15.96
CA ALA A 275 -8.22 -9.41 15.96
C ALA A 275 -7.25 -10.60 16.15
N LYS A 276 -7.80 -11.74 16.67
CA LYS A 276 -7.00 -12.89 17.10
C LYS A 276 -6.95 -14.02 16.07
N ASN A 277 -7.91 -14.02 15.14
CA ASN A 277 -8.06 -15.08 14.14
C ASN A 277 -7.71 -14.59 12.71
N VAL A 278 -7.13 -13.41 12.59
CA VAL A 278 -6.62 -12.86 11.33
C VAL A 278 -5.10 -12.94 11.29
N LEU A 279 -4.53 -12.80 10.10
CA LEU A 279 -3.09 -12.60 9.95
C LEU A 279 -2.79 -11.10 9.95
N THR A 280 -2.15 -10.63 10.99
CA THR A 280 -1.67 -9.25 11.07
C THR A 280 -0.27 -9.17 10.52
N VAL A 281 -0.08 -8.31 9.52
CA VAL A 281 1.16 -8.21 8.76
C VAL A 281 1.86 -6.89 9.07
N GLY A 282 3.03 -6.99 9.67
CA GLY A 282 3.96 -5.87 9.86
C GLY A 282 4.93 -5.74 8.69
N ALA A 283 5.51 -4.56 8.53
CA ALA A 283 6.54 -4.32 7.53
C ALA A 283 7.93 -4.72 8.05
N SER A 284 8.76 -5.27 7.17
CA SER A 284 10.20 -5.40 7.37
C SER A 284 10.95 -4.33 6.57
N GLU A 285 12.21 -4.07 6.92
CA GLU A 285 13.06 -3.25 6.08
C GLU A 285 13.41 -3.99 4.80
N ASN A 286 13.31 -3.29 3.67
CA ASN A 286 13.86 -3.76 2.40
C ASN A 286 15.39 -3.64 2.40
N ASN A 287 16.02 -4.40 1.50
CA ASN A 287 17.48 -4.29 1.29
C ASN A 287 17.81 -2.85 0.88
N ARG A 288 18.53 -2.17 1.74
CA ARG A 288 19.14 -0.86 1.44
C ARG A 288 20.53 -1.15 0.91
N GLY A 289 20.64 -1.42 -0.40
CA GLY A 289 21.92 -1.63 -1.08
C GLY A 289 22.85 -0.42 -1.01
#